data_1be0327cdfd20588dd391fae0b342c3e
#
_entry.id   1be0327cdfd20588dd391fae0b342c3e
#
_cell.length_a   1.000
_cell.length_b   1.000
_cell.length_c   1.000
_cell.angle_alpha   90.00
_cell.angle_beta   90.00
_cell.angle_gamma   90.00
#
_symmetry.space_group_name_H-M   'P 1'
#
loop_
_entity.id
_entity.type
_entity.pdbx_description
1 polymer ?
#
loop_
_entity_poly.entity_id
_entity_poly.type
_entity_poly.pdbx_seq_one_letter_code
_entity_poly.pdbx_strand_id
1 'polypeptide(L)'
;LLVLAYQADITRVSCTQIAREMNFRTYPEIGVPDAHHLVSHHMQGDPHLVKQNTKINAYHMSLTAYFAQKLQAVKEGDGTLLDHAILMHGSGLGDGDKHTPLNLGIALVGGGCGQLEGGRHLVYPMNTPAMNLGLSLLDMVGVELPRLADSTGRLTGI
;
A
#
# COMPACT_ATOMS: atom_id res chain seq x y z
N LEU A 1 -3.13 17.80 -2.55
CA LEU A 1 -2.26 18.26 -3.66
C LEU A 1 -2.14 17.20 -4.76
N LEU A 2 -1.87 15.90 -4.46
CA LEU A 2 -1.73 14.86 -5.50
C LEU A 2 -2.97 14.73 -6.40
N VAL A 3 -4.17 14.78 -5.82
CA VAL A 3 -5.42 14.76 -6.61
C VAL A 3 -5.47 15.91 -7.62
N LEU A 4 -5.08 17.12 -7.21
CA LEU A 4 -5.01 18.27 -8.11
C LEU A 4 -3.96 18.09 -9.21
N ALA A 5 -2.82 17.48 -8.88
CA ALA A 5 -1.78 17.18 -9.85
C ALA A 5 -2.26 16.16 -10.91
N TYR A 6 -3.03 15.16 -10.51
CA TYR A 6 -3.64 14.21 -11.44
C TYR A 6 -4.73 14.87 -12.29
N GLN A 7 -5.63 15.68 -11.69
CA GLN A 7 -6.64 16.43 -12.45
C GLN A 7 -6.04 17.36 -13.52
N ALA A 8 -4.88 17.95 -13.23
CA ALA A 8 -4.17 18.83 -14.14
C ALA A 8 -3.18 18.10 -15.08
N ASP A 9 -3.17 16.76 -15.05
CA ASP A 9 -2.22 15.90 -15.81
C ASP A 9 -0.73 16.32 -15.65
N ILE A 10 -0.38 16.83 -14.45
CA ILE A 10 1.01 17.21 -14.13
C ILE A 10 1.85 15.95 -13.92
N THR A 11 1.26 14.90 -13.35
CA THR A 11 1.88 13.59 -13.18
C THR A 11 0.82 12.49 -13.23
N ARG A 12 1.19 11.30 -13.69
CA ARG A 12 0.36 10.09 -13.67
C ARG A 12 0.91 9.04 -12.73
N VAL A 13 2.13 9.22 -12.21
CA VAL A 13 2.77 8.30 -11.27
C VAL A 13 3.30 9.09 -10.07
N SER A 14 3.02 8.61 -8.88
CA SER A 14 3.55 9.18 -7.64
C SER A 14 3.87 8.09 -6.62
N CYS A 15 4.80 8.40 -5.75
CA CYS A 15 5.11 7.60 -4.57
C CYS A 15 5.07 8.50 -3.33
N THR A 16 4.39 8.04 -2.29
CA THR A 16 4.28 8.79 -1.03
C THR A 16 4.65 7.88 0.14
N GLN A 17 5.60 8.31 0.92
CA GLN A 17 5.96 7.65 2.16
C GLN A 17 5.13 8.23 3.31
N ILE A 18 4.20 7.46 3.87
CA ILE A 18 3.36 7.87 5.01
C ILE A 18 4.19 7.95 6.29
N ALA A 19 5.06 6.96 6.50
CA ALA A 19 6.03 6.93 7.59
C ALA A 19 7.28 6.18 7.13
N ARG A 20 8.44 6.63 7.56
CA ARG A 20 9.70 5.88 7.37
C ARG A 20 9.87 4.87 8.51
N GLU A 21 10.67 3.80 8.30
CA GLU A 21 10.88 2.73 9.27
C GLU A 21 11.43 3.26 10.61
N MET A 22 12.40 4.15 10.59
CA MET A 22 12.93 4.82 11.80
C MET A 22 12.14 6.07 12.15
N ASN A 23 10.83 5.93 12.31
CA ASN A 23 9.95 7.04 12.66
C ASN A 23 9.68 7.08 14.17
N PHE A 24 10.18 8.11 14.84
CA PHE A 24 9.93 8.36 16.26
C PHE A 24 8.71 9.26 16.51
N ARG A 25 7.89 9.51 15.49
CA ARG A 25 6.62 10.20 15.66
C ARG A 25 5.71 9.43 16.63
N THR A 26 5.00 10.18 17.46
CA THR A 26 3.88 9.69 18.28
C THR A 26 2.55 10.04 17.61
N TYR A 27 1.47 9.37 17.98
CA TYR A 27 0.15 9.58 17.41
C TYR A 27 -0.88 9.81 18.54
N PRO A 28 -0.76 10.92 19.30
CA PRO A 28 -1.68 11.21 20.40
C PRO A 28 -3.13 11.37 19.92
N GLU A 29 -3.33 11.80 18.67
CA GLU A 29 -4.63 11.95 18.03
C GLU A 29 -5.44 10.64 17.91
N ILE A 30 -4.78 9.49 17.98
CA ILE A 30 -5.41 8.16 17.99
C ILE A 30 -5.13 7.41 19.31
N GLY A 31 -4.64 8.11 20.34
CA GLY A 31 -4.34 7.54 21.64
C GLY A 31 -3.12 6.61 21.66
N VAL A 32 -2.09 6.94 20.87
CA VAL A 32 -0.79 6.26 20.86
C VAL A 32 0.30 7.27 21.19
N PRO A 33 0.68 7.40 22.48
CA PRO A 33 1.69 8.35 22.93
C PRO A 33 3.12 7.87 22.68
N ASP A 34 3.32 6.57 22.46
CA ASP A 34 4.64 5.98 22.28
C ASP A 34 5.14 6.17 20.84
N ALA A 35 6.46 6.20 20.67
CA ALA A 35 7.10 6.41 19.39
C ALA A 35 6.86 5.20 18.44
N HIS A 36 6.46 5.47 17.20
CA HIS A 36 6.07 4.47 16.22
C HIS A 36 7.11 3.36 16.06
N HIS A 37 8.38 3.69 15.87
CA HIS A 37 9.44 2.70 15.69
C HIS A 37 9.55 1.77 16.89
N LEU A 38 9.47 2.29 18.12
CA LEU A 38 9.52 1.46 19.34
C LEU A 38 8.27 0.57 19.44
N VAL A 39 7.10 1.09 19.06
CA VAL A 39 5.84 0.33 19.04
C VAL A 39 5.90 -0.80 18.00
N SER A 40 6.54 -0.58 16.85
CA SER A 40 6.67 -1.60 15.79
C SER A 40 7.53 -2.80 16.20
N HIS A 41 8.46 -2.58 17.14
CA HIS A 41 9.25 -3.64 17.79
C HIS A 41 8.47 -4.34 18.92
N HIS A 42 7.28 -4.67 18.79
CA HIS A 42 6.32 -5.15 19.78
C HIS A 42 6.83 -6.26 20.76
N MET A 43 8.11 -6.35 21.00
CA MET A 43 8.78 -7.20 21.99
C MET A 43 8.23 -8.62 22.01
N GLN A 44 8.32 -9.31 20.88
CA GLN A 44 7.86 -10.69 20.68
C GLN A 44 6.33 -10.87 20.90
N GLY A 45 5.55 -9.82 20.64
CA GLY A 45 4.09 -9.89 20.70
C GLY A 45 3.48 -9.36 21.99
N ASP A 46 4.14 -8.42 22.69
CA ASP A 46 3.50 -7.71 23.80
C ASP A 46 2.14 -7.15 23.38
N PRO A 47 1.02 -7.57 24.02
CA PRO A 47 -0.32 -7.22 23.59
C PRO A 47 -0.61 -5.72 23.59
N HIS A 48 0.05 -4.95 24.47
CA HIS A 48 -0.11 -3.50 24.53
C HIS A 48 0.53 -2.84 23.30
N LEU A 49 1.76 -3.22 22.97
CA LEU A 49 2.49 -2.69 21.81
C LEU A 49 1.84 -3.13 20.49
N VAL A 50 1.42 -4.39 20.39
CA VAL A 50 0.67 -4.90 19.22
C VAL A 50 -0.62 -4.08 19.02
N LYS A 51 -1.37 -3.79 20.08
CA LYS A 51 -2.58 -2.97 19.99
C LYS A 51 -2.28 -1.54 19.51
N GLN A 52 -1.20 -0.93 19.98
CA GLN A 52 -0.79 0.40 19.53
C GLN A 52 -0.36 0.37 18.06
N ASN A 53 0.45 -0.61 17.65
CA ASN A 53 0.88 -0.77 16.26
C ASN A 53 -0.32 -0.97 15.32
N THR A 54 -1.29 -1.79 15.74
CA THR A 54 -2.55 -1.98 15.00
C THR A 54 -3.31 -0.66 14.79
N LYS A 55 -3.38 0.20 15.81
CA LYS A 55 -4.00 1.53 15.70
C LYS A 55 -3.27 2.42 14.69
N ILE A 56 -1.93 2.42 14.71
CA ILE A 56 -1.13 3.21 13.75
C ILE A 56 -1.37 2.69 12.33
N ASN A 57 -1.34 1.38 12.11
CA ASN A 57 -1.58 0.79 10.80
C ASN A 57 -2.99 1.10 10.28
N ALA A 58 -4.01 1.01 11.14
CA ALA A 58 -5.38 1.40 10.80
C ALA A 58 -5.48 2.89 10.45
N TYR A 59 -4.77 3.76 11.17
CA TYR A 59 -4.71 5.18 10.88
C TYR A 59 -4.04 5.44 9.51
N HIS A 60 -2.91 4.80 9.21
CA HIS A 60 -2.25 4.92 7.90
C HIS A 60 -3.16 4.44 6.76
N MET A 61 -3.86 3.32 6.96
CA MET A 61 -4.86 2.84 5.99
C MET A 61 -6.01 3.82 5.81
N SER A 62 -6.45 4.52 6.88
CA SER A 62 -7.50 5.55 6.78
C SER A 62 -7.07 6.75 5.92
N LEU A 63 -5.78 7.11 5.92
CA LEU A 63 -5.25 8.15 5.03
C LEU A 63 -5.29 7.71 3.56
N THR A 64 -4.97 6.44 3.30
CA THR A 64 -5.10 5.86 1.94
C THR A 64 -6.55 5.82 1.50
N ALA A 65 -7.47 5.41 2.37
CA ALA A 65 -8.90 5.42 2.09
C ALA A 65 -9.43 6.84 1.81
N TYR A 66 -8.99 7.83 2.59
CA TYR A 66 -9.30 9.23 2.32
C TYR A 66 -8.82 9.69 0.94
N PHE A 67 -7.59 9.32 0.57
CA PHE A 67 -7.06 9.63 -0.75
C PHE A 67 -7.89 8.96 -1.87
N ALA A 68 -8.22 7.69 -1.72
CA ALA A 68 -9.09 6.97 -2.66
C ALA A 68 -10.46 7.64 -2.81
N GLN A 69 -11.11 8.06 -1.71
CA GLN A 69 -12.36 8.81 -1.75
C GLN A 69 -12.23 10.13 -2.52
N LYS A 70 -11.08 10.83 -2.39
CA LYS A 70 -10.85 12.06 -3.15
C LYS A 70 -10.68 11.80 -4.64
N LEU A 71 -10.04 10.70 -5.04
CA LEU A 71 -9.96 10.29 -6.45
C LEU A 71 -11.34 9.88 -6.99
N GLN A 72 -12.12 9.15 -6.19
CA GLN A 72 -13.49 8.73 -6.55
C GLN A 72 -14.43 9.93 -6.77
N ALA A 73 -14.20 11.05 -6.08
CA ALA A 73 -15.01 12.26 -6.22
C ALA A 73 -14.71 13.05 -7.51
N VAL A 74 -13.65 12.71 -8.25
CA VAL A 74 -13.24 13.40 -9.47
C VAL A 74 -13.71 12.62 -10.69
N LYS A 75 -14.55 13.24 -11.52
CA LYS A 75 -14.97 12.68 -12.81
C LYS A 75 -13.84 12.70 -13.82
N GLU A 76 -13.67 11.58 -14.53
CA GLU A 76 -12.70 11.42 -15.61
C GLU A 76 -13.28 10.48 -16.67
N GLY A 77 -13.47 10.99 -17.87
CA GLY A 77 -14.05 10.21 -18.96
C GLY A 77 -15.37 9.54 -18.59
N ASP A 78 -15.44 8.25 -18.71
CA ASP A 78 -16.59 7.39 -18.43
C ASP A 78 -16.71 6.96 -16.95
N GLY A 79 -15.75 7.37 -16.11
CA GLY A 79 -15.70 6.99 -14.71
C GLY A 79 -15.20 8.11 -13.79
N THR A 80 -14.36 7.72 -12.86
CA THR A 80 -13.67 8.60 -11.92
C THR A 80 -12.14 8.36 -11.98
N LEU A 81 -11.36 9.28 -11.44
CA LEU A 81 -9.90 9.06 -11.31
C LEU A 81 -9.57 7.74 -10.59
N LEU A 82 -10.41 7.29 -9.64
CA LEU A 82 -10.19 6.03 -8.95
C LEU A 82 -10.44 4.81 -9.84
N ASP A 83 -11.43 4.87 -10.73
CA ASP A 83 -11.72 3.78 -11.68
C ASP A 83 -10.54 3.56 -12.66
N HIS A 84 -9.80 4.63 -12.95
CA HIS A 84 -8.65 4.59 -13.86
C HIS A 84 -7.29 4.50 -13.15
N ALA A 85 -7.27 4.51 -11.81
CA ALA A 85 -6.04 4.46 -11.02
C ALA A 85 -5.78 3.08 -10.41
N ILE A 86 -4.50 2.83 -10.09
CA ILE A 86 -4.04 1.73 -9.25
C ILE A 86 -3.30 2.35 -8.06
N LEU A 87 -3.86 2.23 -6.87
CA LEU A 87 -3.19 2.58 -5.62
C LEU A 87 -2.64 1.32 -4.97
N MET A 88 -1.34 1.31 -4.69
CA MET A 88 -0.72 0.25 -3.91
C MET A 88 -0.32 0.80 -2.54
N HIS A 89 -0.81 0.19 -1.47
CA HIS A 89 -0.43 0.50 -0.08
C HIS A 89 0.17 -0.73 0.56
N GLY A 90 1.30 -0.58 1.22
CA GLY A 90 1.97 -1.67 1.90
C GLY A 90 3.17 -1.21 2.71
N SER A 91 3.86 -2.16 3.30
CA SER A 91 5.10 -1.97 4.05
C SER A 91 6.19 -2.89 3.50
N GLY A 92 7.45 -2.50 3.66
CA GLY A 92 8.61 -3.35 3.36
C GLY A 92 8.88 -4.44 4.38
N LEU A 93 8.19 -4.41 5.54
CA LEU A 93 8.31 -5.41 6.60
C LEU A 93 6.95 -6.05 6.90
N GLY A 94 6.91 -7.37 6.96
CA GLY A 94 5.75 -8.13 7.43
C GLY A 94 5.70 -8.24 8.95
N ASP A 95 6.88 -8.24 9.59
CA ASP A 95 7.03 -8.22 11.05
C ASP A 95 8.12 -7.22 11.42
N GLY A 96 7.73 -6.13 12.08
CA GLY A 96 8.63 -5.04 12.48
C GLY A 96 9.58 -5.42 13.62
N ASP A 97 9.21 -6.38 14.48
CA ASP A 97 10.07 -6.84 15.58
C ASP A 97 11.24 -7.67 15.04
N LYS A 98 10.96 -8.55 14.10
CA LYS A 98 11.96 -9.43 13.47
C LYS A 98 12.65 -8.80 12.27
N HIS A 99 12.23 -7.61 11.82
CA HIS A 99 12.69 -6.98 10.58
C HIS A 99 12.60 -7.91 9.35
N THR A 100 11.58 -8.76 9.30
CA THR A 100 11.44 -9.70 8.19
C THR A 100 10.62 -9.10 7.05
N PRO A 101 11.10 -9.18 5.79
CA PRO A 101 10.36 -8.76 4.60
C PRO A 101 9.43 -9.87 4.07
N LEU A 102 9.16 -10.89 4.86
CA LEU A 102 8.29 -12.00 4.47
C LEU A 102 6.83 -11.71 4.79
N ASN A 103 5.94 -12.33 4.05
CA ASN A 103 4.48 -12.26 4.25
C ASN A 103 3.95 -10.82 4.30
N LEU A 104 4.33 -10.02 3.30
CA LEU A 104 3.93 -8.62 3.21
C LEU A 104 2.42 -8.50 2.98
N GLY A 105 1.75 -7.69 3.81
CA GLY A 105 0.37 -7.26 3.57
C GLY A 105 0.36 -6.10 2.59
N ILE A 106 -0.19 -6.31 1.39
CA ILE A 106 -0.31 -5.28 0.35
C ILE A 106 -1.78 -5.13 -0.02
N ALA A 107 -2.27 -3.90 -0.05
CA ALA A 107 -3.60 -3.57 -0.54
C ALA A 107 -3.50 -2.88 -1.90
N LEU A 108 -4.32 -3.31 -2.86
CA LEU A 108 -4.56 -2.62 -4.12
C LEU A 108 -5.94 -1.98 -4.07
N VAL A 109 -6.03 -0.73 -4.48
CA VAL A 109 -7.28 0.04 -4.49
C VAL A 109 -7.40 0.80 -5.80
N GLY A 110 -8.58 0.77 -6.41
CA GLY A 110 -8.88 1.40 -7.70
C GLY A 110 -9.27 0.37 -8.75
N GLY A 111 -9.72 0.84 -9.91
CA GLY A 111 -10.22 0.00 -10.99
C GLY A 111 -9.15 -0.39 -12.02
N GLY A 112 -8.02 0.33 -12.07
CA GLY A 112 -6.97 0.08 -13.06
C GLY A 112 -7.48 0.07 -14.51
N CYS A 113 -8.41 0.96 -14.85
CA CYS A 113 -9.11 0.97 -16.15
C CYS A 113 -9.84 -0.36 -16.44
N GLY A 114 -10.47 -0.96 -15.42
CA GLY A 114 -11.19 -2.23 -15.53
C GLY A 114 -10.32 -3.49 -15.43
N GLN A 115 -9.04 -3.35 -15.12
CA GLN A 115 -8.11 -4.48 -15.00
C GLN A 115 -7.99 -5.02 -13.57
N LEU A 116 -8.45 -4.26 -12.56
CA LEU A 116 -8.48 -4.68 -11.16
C LEU A 116 -9.90 -5.01 -10.72
N GLU A 117 -10.05 -6.18 -10.11
CA GLU A 117 -11.29 -6.60 -9.47
C GLU A 117 -11.14 -6.52 -7.95
N GLY A 118 -11.96 -5.69 -7.30
CA GLY A 118 -11.94 -5.50 -5.85
C GLY A 118 -12.66 -6.60 -5.06
N GLY A 119 -12.69 -6.44 -3.72
CA GLY A 119 -13.43 -7.31 -2.82
C GLY A 119 -12.81 -8.70 -2.62
N ARG A 120 -11.53 -8.87 -2.91
CA ARG A 120 -10.82 -10.16 -2.83
C ARG A 120 -9.68 -10.12 -1.82
N HIS A 121 -9.38 -11.27 -1.23
CA HIS A 121 -8.16 -11.51 -0.47
C HIS A 121 -7.39 -12.65 -1.14
N LEU A 122 -6.23 -12.33 -1.68
CA LEU A 122 -5.37 -13.27 -2.40
C LEU A 122 -4.20 -13.66 -1.51
N VAL A 123 -3.95 -14.96 -1.41
CA VAL A 123 -2.82 -15.52 -0.66
C VAL A 123 -1.93 -16.30 -1.63
N TYR A 124 -0.66 -15.97 -1.66
CA TYR A 124 0.33 -16.62 -2.50
C TYR A 124 1.24 -17.52 -1.68
N PRO A 125 1.92 -18.49 -2.29
CA PRO A 125 2.88 -19.34 -1.60
C PRO A 125 3.94 -18.53 -0.85
N MET A 126 4.40 -19.04 0.29
CA MET A 126 5.49 -18.44 1.04
C MET A 126 6.71 -18.22 0.12
N ASN A 127 7.40 -17.11 0.32
CA ASN A 127 8.55 -16.67 -0.48
C ASN A 127 8.24 -16.29 -1.94
N THR A 128 6.98 -16.09 -2.31
CA THR A 128 6.65 -15.43 -3.58
C THR A 128 7.21 -14.00 -3.55
N PRO A 129 8.10 -13.62 -4.49
CA PRO A 129 8.68 -12.28 -4.51
C PRO A 129 7.62 -11.20 -4.68
N ALA A 130 7.69 -10.12 -3.89
CA ALA A 130 6.76 -8.99 -4.02
C ALA A 130 6.85 -8.33 -5.40
N MET A 131 8.00 -8.41 -6.06
CA MET A 131 8.18 -7.86 -7.41
C MET A 131 7.48 -8.67 -8.50
N ASN A 132 6.93 -9.86 -8.18
CA ASN A 132 5.97 -10.53 -9.07
C ASN A 132 4.69 -9.69 -9.22
N LEU A 133 4.20 -9.09 -8.12
CA LEU A 133 3.11 -8.11 -8.16
C LEU A 133 3.53 -6.87 -8.95
N GLY A 134 4.70 -6.31 -8.66
CA GLY A 134 5.23 -5.15 -9.39
C GLY A 134 5.28 -5.38 -10.90
N LEU A 135 5.71 -6.57 -11.34
CA LEU A 135 5.76 -6.94 -12.75
C LEU A 135 4.35 -7.00 -13.37
N SER A 136 3.38 -7.58 -12.66
CA SER A 136 1.99 -7.61 -13.11
C SER A 136 1.34 -6.22 -13.20
N LEU A 137 1.65 -5.33 -12.24
CA LEU A 137 1.15 -3.95 -12.26
C LEU A 137 1.77 -3.12 -13.40
N LEU A 138 3.03 -3.39 -13.75
CA LEU A 138 3.67 -2.76 -14.93
C LEU A 138 2.98 -3.17 -16.23
N ASP A 139 2.61 -4.44 -16.38
CA ASP A 139 1.84 -4.89 -17.55
C ASP A 139 0.50 -4.14 -17.67
N MET A 140 -0.21 -3.94 -16.55
CA MET A 140 -1.50 -3.21 -16.52
C MET A 140 -1.37 -1.75 -16.98
N VAL A 141 -0.19 -1.15 -16.83
CA VAL A 141 0.08 0.22 -17.32
C VAL A 141 0.85 0.24 -18.64
N GLY A 142 0.93 -0.89 -19.34
CA GLY A 142 1.51 -1.00 -20.67
C GLY A 142 3.05 -1.04 -20.72
N VAL A 143 3.69 -1.35 -19.59
CA VAL A 143 5.15 -1.49 -19.49
C VAL A 143 5.52 -2.96 -19.38
N GLU A 144 5.84 -3.58 -20.49
CA GLU A 144 6.23 -4.99 -20.56
C GLU A 144 7.72 -5.17 -20.27
N LEU A 145 8.04 -5.88 -19.19
CA LEU A 145 9.40 -6.27 -18.84
C LEU A 145 9.48 -7.81 -18.69
N PRO A 146 10.59 -8.42 -19.12
CA PRO A 146 10.81 -9.86 -18.90
C PRO A 146 11.01 -10.18 -17.42
N ARG A 147 11.53 -9.23 -16.63
CA ARG A 147 11.84 -9.38 -15.23
C ARG A 147 11.92 -8.00 -14.53
N LEU A 148 11.54 -7.96 -13.26
CA LEU A 148 11.70 -6.80 -12.38
C LEU A 148 12.37 -7.27 -11.07
N ALA A 149 13.56 -6.75 -10.78
CA ALA A 149 14.37 -7.08 -9.60
C ALA A 149 14.45 -8.60 -9.35
N ASP A 150 13.93 -9.10 -8.23
CA ASP A 150 13.93 -10.51 -7.84
C ASP A 150 12.70 -11.29 -8.34
N SER A 151 11.87 -10.70 -9.21
CA SER A 151 10.68 -11.38 -9.73
C SER A 151 11.02 -12.69 -10.42
N THR A 152 10.20 -13.69 -10.21
CA THR A 152 10.28 -15.03 -10.81
C THR A 152 9.19 -15.27 -11.85
N GLY A 153 8.27 -14.33 -12.00
CA GLY A 153 7.15 -14.36 -12.93
C GLY A 153 6.08 -13.34 -12.50
N ARG A 154 4.95 -13.38 -13.14
CA ARG A 154 3.79 -12.53 -12.84
C ARG A 154 2.88 -13.20 -11.82
N LEU A 155 2.18 -12.43 -11.01
CA LEU A 155 1.08 -12.96 -10.21
C LEU A 155 -0.15 -13.17 -11.10
N THR A 156 -0.88 -14.24 -10.84
CA THR A 156 -2.15 -14.53 -11.50
C THR A 156 -3.31 -14.19 -10.56
N GLY A 157 -4.42 -13.78 -11.15
CA GLY A 157 -5.66 -13.51 -10.41
C GLY A 157 -5.68 -12.20 -9.62
N ILE A 158 -4.83 -11.23 -9.98
CA ILE A 158 -4.89 -9.87 -9.40
C ILE A 158 -5.83 -8.99 -10.21
#